data_24c3db262fc5cb4e77fd0d3524e243dc
#
_entry.id   24c3db262fc5cb4e77fd0d3524e243dc
#
_cell.length_a   1.000
_cell.length_b   1.000
_cell.length_c   1.000
_cell.angle_alpha   90.00
_cell.angle_beta   90.00
_cell.angle_gamma   90.00
#
_symmetry.space_group_name_H-M   'P 1'
#
loop_
_entity.id
_entity.type
_entity.pdbx_description
1 polymer ?
#
loop_
_entity_poly.entity_id
_entity_poly.type
_entity_poly.pdbx_seq_one_letter_code
_entity_poly.pdbx_strand_id
1 'polypeptide(L)'
;MANPAPAPRTPGAKRAGPGEHVFDLATVNHIKGGPDYSPVEGAVVEGDRMIVALMRMPAGTGAEAHSHPNEQWIYILEGTFHAKIGGKEVEAKAGSVVYVPSNAVHSGRASPDGDVVFFTCKDASHSLHGIKAA
;
A
#
# COMPACT_ATOMS: atom_id res chain seq x y z
N MET A 1 16.75 -28.75 7.56
CA MET A 1 15.41 -28.17 7.39
C MET A 1 15.50 -26.66 7.37
N ALA A 2 14.78 -26.05 6.46
CA ALA A 2 14.67 -24.59 6.45
C ALA A 2 13.85 -24.11 7.65
N ASN A 3 14.22 -23.01 8.27
CA ASN A 3 13.42 -22.40 9.31
C ASN A 3 12.14 -21.82 8.69
N PRO A 4 11.02 -21.82 9.43
CA PRO A 4 9.82 -21.16 8.96
C PRO A 4 10.06 -19.66 8.77
N ALA A 5 9.28 -19.03 7.91
CA ALA A 5 9.33 -17.59 7.75
C ALA A 5 9.00 -16.88 9.08
N PRO A 6 9.65 -15.77 9.40
CA PRO A 6 9.24 -14.95 10.53
C PRO A 6 7.79 -14.47 10.36
N ALA A 7 7.16 -14.05 11.47
CA ALA A 7 5.85 -13.43 11.39
C ALA A 7 5.91 -12.17 10.50
N PRO A 8 4.84 -11.88 9.73
CA PRO A 8 4.80 -10.67 8.92
C PRO A 8 4.78 -9.41 9.79
N ARG A 9 5.28 -8.30 9.24
CA ARG A 9 5.22 -7.00 9.89
C ARG A 9 3.81 -6.45 9.91
N THR A 10 3.05 -6.72 8.85
CA THR A 10 1.65 -6.31 8.74
C THR A 10 0.77 -7.45 9.20
N PRO A 11 -0.13 -7.23 10.19
CA PRO A 11 -1.05 -8.27 10.64
C PRO A 11 -1.86 -8.86 9.48
N GLY A 12 -1.86 -10.18 9.36
CA GLY A 12 -2.58 -10.89 8.29
C GLY A 12 -1.85 -11.00 6.96
N ALA A 13 -0.74 -10.30 6.77
CA ALA A 13 0.04 -10.39 5.53
C ALA A 13 0.68 -11.77 5.37
N LYS A 14 0.95 -12.15 4.12
CA LYS A 14 1.68 -13.39 3.81
C LYS A 14 3.17 -13.10 3.78
N ARG A 15 3.92 -13.68 4.69
CA ARG A 15 5.38 -13.64 4.65
C ARG A 15 5.90 -14.75 3.73
N ALA A 16 6.72 -14.39 2.74
CA ALA A 16 7.36 -15.37 1.87
C ALA A 16 8.27 -16.30 2.68
N GLY A 17 8.03 -17.59 2.58
CA GLY A 17 8.83 -18.62 3.22
C GLY A 17 9.87 -19.23 2.28
N PRO A 18 10.73 -20.11 2.82
CA PRO A 18 11.73 -20.80 2.00
C PRO A 18 11.09 -21.54 0.83
N GLY A 19 11.57 -21.28 -0.38
CA GLY A 19 11.07 -21.94 -1.59
C GLY A 19 9.76 -21.41 -2.13
N GLU A 20 9.17 -20.40 -1.52
CA GLU A 20 7.95 -19.76 -2.01
C GLU A 20 8.30 -18.55 -2.88
N HIS A 21 7.84 -18.55 -4.13
CA HIS A 21 8.19 -17.50 -5.09
C HIS A 21 7.00 -16.93 -5.85
N VAL A 22 5.84 -17.61 -5.82
CA VAL A 22 4.63 -17.18 -6.55
C VAL A 22 3.47 -17.10 -5.58
N PHE A 23 2.75 -15.98 -5.62
CA PHE A 23 1.63 -15.72 -4.72
C PHE A 23 0.43 -15.25 -5.53
N ASP A 24 -0.71 -15.90 -5.35
CA ASP A 24 -1.96 -15.49 -5.99
C ASP A 24 -2.61 -14.40 -5.14
N LEU A 25 -2.53 -13.16 -5.59
CA LEU A 25 -3.07 -12.01 -4.86
C LEU A 25 -4.60 -12.00 -4.79
N ALA A 26 -5.28 -12.80 -5.60
CA ALA A 26 -6.73 -12.92 -5.52
C ALA A 26 -7.19 -13.75 -4.31
N THR A 27 -6.31 -14.62 -3.78
CA THR A 27 -6.69 -15.59 -2.76
C THR A 27 -5.82 -15.58 -1.50
N VAL A 28 -4.64 -14.96 -1.54
CA VAL A 28 -3.65 -15.08 -0.47
C VAL A 28 -4.14 -14.51 0.87
N ASN A 29 -4.81 -13.38 0.83
CA ASN A 29 -5.43 -12.70 1.98
C ASN A 29 -6.28 -11.53 1.50
N HIS A 30 -6.95 -10.86 2.45
CA HIS A 30 -7.67 -9.61 2.20
C HIS A 30 -7.51 -8.73 3.44
N ILE A 31 -6.79 -7.63 3.31
CA ILE A 31 -6.34 -6.81 4.43
C ILE A 31 -6.70 -5.35 4.18
N LYS A 32 -7.07 -4.64 5.24
CA LYS A 32 -7.24 -3.18 5.21
C LYS A 32 -5.87 -2.52 5.26
N GLY A 33 -5.62 -1.58 4.35
CA GLY A 33 -4.32 -0.96 4.19
C GLY A 33 -4.00 0.12 5.22
N GLY A 34 -5.01 0.68 5.88
CA GLY A 34 -4.83 1.71 6.89
C GLY A 34 -6.13 1.89 7.65
N PRO A 35 -6.48 0.95 8.56
CA PRO A 35 -7.83 0.88 9.13
C PRO A 35 -8.27 2.16 9.85
N ASP A 36 -7.33 2.95 10.37
CA ASP A 36 -7.65 4.17 11.11
C ASP A 36 -7.83 5.41 10.23
N TYR A 37 -7.40 5.36 8.94
CA TYR A 37 -7.34 6.55 8.11
C TYR A 37 -7.66 6.32 6.63
N SER A 38 -7.83 5.07 6.20
CA SER A 38 -7.96 4.76 4.78
C SER A 38 -8.98 3.65 4.52
N PRO A 39 -9.78 3.78 3.46
CA PRO A 39 -10.71 2.72 3.03
C PRO A 39 -10.06 1.68 2.12
N VAL A 40 -8.76 1.78 1.83
CA VAL A 40 -8.10 0.84 0.91
C VAL A 40 -8.05 -0.55 1.52
N GLU A 41 -8.21 -1.56 0.67
CA GLU A 41 -8.09 -2.95 1.06
C GLU A 41 -7.59 -3.79 -0.11
N GLY A 42 -6.98 -4.92 0.19
CA GLY A 42 -6.45 -5.82 -0.80
C GLY A 42 -5.50 -6.87 -0.24
N ALA A 43 -4.61 -7.35 -1.09
CA ALA A 43 -3.69 -8.43 -0.75
C ALA A 43 -2.29 -7.90 -0.45
N VAL A 44 -1.63 -8.46 0.57
CA VAL A 44 -0.31 -8.02 1.03
C VAL A 44 0.62 -9.22 1.18
N VAL A 45 1.78 -9.12 0.56
CA VAL A 45 2.85 -10.12 0.67
C VAL A 45 4.15 -9.43 1.08
N GLU A 46 4.92 -10.06 1.95
CA GLU A 46 6.17 -9.51 2.46
C GLU A 46 7.35 -10.46 2.21
N GLY A 47 8.47 -9.87 1.83
CA GLY A 47 9.79 -10.52 1.88
C GLY A 47 10.61 -9.98 3.06
N ASP A 48 11.92 -10.16 2.99
CA ASP A 48 12.82 -9.69 4.05
C ASP A 48 12.96 -8.17 4.09
N ARG A 49 12.95 -7.53 2.91
CA ARG A 49 13.25 -6.09 2.78
C ARG A 49 12.15 -5.30 2.09
N MET A 50 11.15 -5.97 1.54
CA MET A 50 10.11 -5.33 0.74
C MET A 50 8.74 -5.85 1.14
N ILE A 51 7.77 -4.94 1.11
CA ILE A 51 6.35 -5.24 1.25
C ILE A 51 5.69 -4.84 -0.06
N VAL A 52 4.90 -5.74 -0.64
CA VAL A 52 4.12 -5.44 -1.84
C VAL A 52 2.65 -5.68 -1.58
N ALA A 53 1.80 -4.87 -2.20
CA ALA A 53 0.36 -4.98 -2.02
C ALA A 53 -0.38 -4.57 -3.29
N LEU A 54 -1.46 -5.30 -3.57
CA LEU A 54 -2.43 -4.93 -4.60
C LEU A 54 -3.68 -4.44 -3.88
N MET A 55 -4.00 -3.17 -4.05
CA MET A 55 -5.02 -2.48 -3.27
C MET A 55 -6.07 -1.81 -4.14
N ARG A 56 -7.27 -1.68 -3.59
CA ARG A 56 -8.38 -0.94 -4.20
C ARG A 56 -8.85 0.15 -3.25
N MET A 57 -9.00 1.35 -3.79
CA MET A 57 -9.60 2.50 -3.11
C MET A 57 -10.94 2.78 -3.82
N PRO A 58 -12.08 2.64 -3.14
CA PRO A 58 -13.37 2.88 -3.78
C PRO A 58 -13.53 4.31 -4.30
N ALA A 59 -14.25 4.44 -5.40
CA ALA A 59 -14.53 5.73 -6.05
C ALA A 59 -15.00 6.78 -5.05
N GLY A 60 -14.46 7.99 -5.13
CA GLY A 60 -14.84 9.12 -4.29
C GLY A 60 -14.38 9.05 -2.84
N THR A 61 -13.68 7.99 -2.45
CA THR A 61 -13.12 7.85 -1.10
C THR A 61 -11.66 8.25 -1.05
N GLY A 62 -11.11 8.42 0.15
CA GLY A 62 -9.73 8.80 0.29
C GLY A 62 -9.13 8.42 1.63
N ALA A 63 -7.82 8.36 1.66
CA ALA A 63 -7.04 8.20 2.86
C ALA A 63 -6.77 9.57 3.49
N GLU A 64 -6.99 9.68 4.80
CA GLU A 64 -6.64 10.89 5.55
C GLU A 64 -5.13 11.02 5.66
N ALA A 65 -4.67 12.21 5.99
CA ALA A 65 -3.23 12.49 6.13
C ALA A 65 -2.58 11.53 7.13
N HIS A 66 -1.48 10.94 6.71
CA HIS A 66 -0.71 9.95 7.48
C HIS A 66 0.74 9.96 7.02
N SER A 67 1.59 9.28 7.75
CA SER A 67 3.00 9.10 7.40
C SER A 67 3.49 7.71 7.81
N HIS A 68 4.62 7.32 7.29
CA HIS A 68 5.29 6.08 7.69
C HIS A 68 6.79 6.16 7.40
N PRO A 69 7.61 5.44 8.18
CA PRO A 69 9.05 5.43 7.95
C PRO A 69 9.48 4.82 6.62
N ASN A 70 8.65 3.91 6.07
CA ASN A 70 8.95 3.29 4.78
C ASN A 70 8.93 4.31 3.65
N GLU A 71 9.83 4.13 2.71
CA GLU A 71 9.73 4.71 1.38
C GLU A 71 8.68 3.92 0.60
N GLN A 72 7.91 4.58 -0.28
CA GLN A 72 6.81 3.92 -0.99
C GLN A 72 6.74 4.34 -2.46
N TRP A 73 6.51 3.35 -3.34
CA TRP A 73 6.12 3.55 -4.73
C TRP A 73 4.72 3.00 -4.94
N ILE A 74 3.90 3.72 -5.72
CA ILE A 74 2.52 3.34 -6.01
C ILE A 74 2.33 3.37 -7.53
N TYR A 75 2.08 2.21 -8.13
CA TYR A 75 1.78 2.12 -9.56
C TYR A 75 0.25 2.06 -9.74
N ILE A 76 -0.30 3.01 -10.49
CA ILE A 76 -1.74 3.10 -10.73
C ILE A 76 -2.11 2.18 -11.88
N LEU A 77 -2.93 1.17 -11.59
CA LEU A 77 -3.43 0.21 -12.58
C LEU A 77 -4.74 0.69 -13.21
N GLU A 78 -5.62 1.26 -12.40
CA GLU A 78 -6.94 1.75 -12.82
C GLU A 78 -7.28 3.03 -12.07
N GLY A 79 -8.04 3.91 -12.73
CA GLY A 79 -8.59 5.11 -12.11
C GLY A 79 -7.64 6.29 -12.11
N THR A 80 -8.07 7.33 -11.41
CA THR A 80 -7.31 8.58 -11.23
C THR A 80 -7.14 8.85 -9.75
N PHE A 81 -5.90 8.95 -9.32
CA PHE A 81 -5.51 9.17 -7.93
C PHE A 81 -5.05 10.61 -7.74
N HIS A 82 -5.71 11.32 -6.81
CA HIS A 82 -5.34 12.66 -6.41
C HIS A 82 -4.66 12.59 -5.06
N ALA A 83 -3.43 13.04 -4.95
CA ALA A 83 -2.67 12.95 -3.72
C ALA A 83 -2.07 14.29 -3.32
N LYS A 84 -1.81 14.43 -2.02
CA LYS A 84 -1.03 15.53 -1.46
C LYS A 84 0.15 14.92 -0.72
N ILE A 85 1.37 15.24 -1.14
CA ILE A 85 2.60 14.62 -0.63
C ILE A 85 3.54 15.73 -0.20
N GLY A 86 3.84 15.81 1.10
CA GLY A 86 4.68 16.86 1.63
C GLY A 86 4.17 18.27 1.29
N GLY A 87 2.85 18.46 1.24
CA GLY A 87 2.22 19.71 0.89
C GLY A 87 2.00 19.96 -0.61
N LYS A 88 2.55 19.10 -1.48
CA LYS A 88 2.40 19.24 -2.93
C LYS A 88 1.25 18.38 -3.45
N GLU A 89 0.33 18.98 -4.20
CA GLU A 89 -0.76 18.27 -4.85
C GLU A 89 -0.29 17.63 -6.16
N VAL A 90 -0.66 16.37 -6.37
CA VAL A 90 -0.34 15.63 -7.59
C VAL A 90 -1.55 14.84 -8.05
N GLU A 91 -1.62 14.58 -9.36
CA GLU A 91 -2.63 13.72 -9.97
C GLU A 91 -1.92 12.61 -10.75
N ALA A 92 -2.32 11.37 -10.51
CA ALA A 92 -1.74 10.21 -11.19
C ALA A 92 -2.84 9.36 -11.80
N LYS A 93 -2.70 9.09 -13.10
CA LYS A 93 -3.62 8.24 -13.88
C LYS A 93 -3.02 6.86 -14.07
N ALA A 94 -3.84 5.92 -14.54
CA ALA A 94 -3.39 4.58 -14.89
C ALA A 94 -2.11 4.64 -15.76
N GLY A 95 -1.11 3.84 -15.40
CA GLY A 95 0.19 3.84 -16.06
C GLY A 95 1.24 4.74 -15.41
N SER A 96 0.86 5.54 -14.40
CA SER A 96 1.79 6.40 -13.68
C SER A 96 2.27 5.75 -12.40
N VAL A 97 3.44 6.14 -11.94
CA VAL A 97 3.96 5.75 -10.63
C VAL A 97 4.08 6.99 -9.74
N VAL A 98 3.67 6.85 -8.48
CA VAL A 98 3.75 7.90 -7.46
C VAL A 98 4.82 7.52 -6.45
N TYR A 99 5.65 8.48 -6.08
CA TYR A 99 6.68 8.29 -5.07
C TYR A 99 6.34 9.02 -3.78
N VAL A 100 6.39 8.31 -2.66
CA VAL A 100 6.19 8.87 -1.33
C VAL A 100 7.47 8.70 -0.53
N PRO A 101 8.19 9.79 -0.23
CA PRO A 101 9.41 9.71 0.57
C PRO A 101 9.13 9.23 1.99
N SER A 102 10.16 8.64 2.61
CA SER A 102 10.14 8.27 4.02
C SER A 102 9.67 9.44 4.89
N ASN A 103 8.74 9.18 5.79
CA ASN A 103 8.18 10.13 6.76
C ASN A 103 7.41 11.33 6.17
N ALA A 104 7.23 11.43 4.86
CA ALA A 104 6.44 12.50 4.29
C ALA A 104 4.97 12.32 4.66
N VAL A 105 4.35 13.38 5.18
CA VAL A 105 2.90 13.38 5.43
C VAL A 105 2.19 13.41 4.08
N HIS A 106 1.28 12.49 3.86
CA HIS A 106 0.56 12.38 2.59
C HIS A 106 -0.87 11.92 2.80
N SER A 107 -1.69 12.24 1.81
CA SER A 107 -3.09 11.83 1.72
C SER A 107 -3.41 11.54 0.26
N GLY A 108 -4.51 10.85 0.02
CA GLY A 108 -4.90 10.54 -1.35
C GLY A 108 -6.38 10.25 -1.47
N ARG A 109 -6.90 10.43 -2.69
CA ARG A 109 -8.32 10.25 -2.98
C ARG A 109 -8.51 9.67 -4.37
N ALA A 110 -9.44 8.73 -4.48
CA ALA A 110 -9.93 8.25 -5.77
C ALA A 110 -10.93 9.26 -6.35
N SER A 111 -10.81 9.55 -7.65
CA SER A 111 -11.81 10.35 -8.35
C SER A 111 -13.21 9.73 -8.19
N PRO A 112 -14.29 10.54 -8.13
CA PRO A 112 -15.65 10.00 -8.06
C PRO A 112 -16.04 9.13 -9.25
N ASP A 113 -15.29 9.22 -10.36
CA ASP A 113 -15.62 8.50 -11.61
C ASP A 113 -15.32 7.00 -11.57
N GLY A 114 -14.51 6.55 -10.64
CA GLY A 114 -14.17 5.13 -10.55
C GLY A 114 -13.19 4.83 -9.43
N ASP A 115 -13.09 3.54 -9.12
CA ASP A 115 -12.14 3.05 -8.13
C ASP A 115 -10.70 3.27 -8.62
N VAL A 116 -9.79 3.45 -7.69
CA VAL A 116 -8.35 3.37 -7.95
C VAL A 116 -7.87 1.98 -7.55
N VAL A 117 -7.25 1.28 -8.49
CA VAL A 117 -6.54 0.04 -8.22
C VAL A 117 -5.05 0.32 -8.40
N PHE A 118 -4.27 -0.02 -7.38
CA PHE A 118 -2.83 0.24 -7.43
C PHE A 118 -2.04 -0.93 -6.86
N PHE A 119 -0.83 -1.09 -7.40
CA PHE A 119 0.19 -1.97 -6.84
C PHE A 119 1.21 -1.10 -6.14
N THR A 120 1.49 -1.38 -4.88
CA THR A 120 2.42 -0.60 -4.10
C THR A 120 3.57 -1.45 -3.58
N CYS A 121 4.72 -0.80 -3.45
CA CYS A 121 5.93 -1.39 -2.91
C CYS A 121 6.47 -0.45 -1.83
N LYS A 122 6.68 -0.99 -0.64
CA LYS A 122 7.29 -0.28 0.48
C LYS A 122 8.52 -1.05 0.95
N ASP A 123 9.55 -0.34 1.45
CA ASP A 123 10.58 -1.05 2.20
C ASP A 123 10.01 -1.58 3.53
N ALA A 124 10.66 -2.56 4.11
CA ALA A 124 10.17 -3.25 5.29
C ALA A 124 10.67 -2.66 6.62
N SER A 125 10.99 -1.36 6.65
CA SER A 125 11.36 -0.67 7.88
C SER A 125 10.20 -0.52 8.86
N HIS A 126 8.96 -0.64 8.36
CA HIS A 126 7.72 -0.58 9.12
C HIS A 126 6.70 -1.50 8.44
N SER A 127 5.51 -1.69 9.02
CA SER A 127 4.43 -2.44 8.39
C SER A 127 3.83 -1.70 7.19
N LEU A 128 2.85 -2.29 6.54
CA LEU A 128 2.07 -1.61 5.50
C LEU A 128 1.34 -0.39 6.07
N HIS A 129 0.86 -0.50 7.32
CA HIS A 129 0.06 0.55 7.96
C HIS A 129 0.92 1.76 8.31
N GLY A 130 0.37 2.95 8.07
CA GLY A 130 0.99 4.20 8.46
C GLY A 130 0.52 4.68 9.83
N ILE A 131 0.93 5.90 10.15
CA ILE A 131 0.59 6.61 11.39
C ILE A 131 -0.25 7.81 10.99
N LYS A 132 -1.49 7.86 11.49
CA LYS A 132 -2.39 8.97 11.21
C LYS A 132 -1.79 10.28 11.70
N ALA A 133 -1.80 11.31 10.87
CA ALA A 133 -1.32 12.64 11.25
C ALA A 133 -2.26 13.29 12.27
N ALA A 134 -1.67 14.02 13.19
CA ALA A 134 -2.42 14.73 14.21
C ALA A 134 -3.19 15.93 13.62
#